data_e232226350429d4dbe9ac38c75cc02ab
#
_entry.id   e232226350429d4dbe9ac38c75cc02ab
#
_cell.length_a   1.000
_cell.length_b   1.000
_cell.length_c   1.000
_cell.angle_alpha   90.00
_cell.angle_beta   90.00
_cell.angle_gamma   90.00
#
_symmetry.space_group_name_H-M   'P 1'
#
loop_
_entity.id
_entity.type
_entity.pdbx_description
1 polymer ?
#
loop_
_entity_poly.entity_id
_entity_poly.type
_entity_poly.pdbx_seq_one_letter_code
_entity_poly.pdbx_strand_id
1 'polypeptide(L)'
;TLEPEQLDRLLHAVRDSFDFSHNQEFTVEAGRPDSITPEKLAVLLKHGVTRISINPQTMNQKTLDLIGRYHTVEQVKETFQLARKMGFDNINMDFIVGLPGETMEDIRFSMEEVQKLNPDSLTIHSLAIKRAARLNIMREQYKDFTIENNEQIMELCAAAAENMGMTPYYMYRQKNIAGNMENVGYARTGRAGIYNIL
;
A
#
# COMPACT_ATOMS: atom_id res chain seq x y z
N THR A 1 5.29 -13.29 -9.82
CA THR A 1 5.14 -13.59 -8.38
C THR A 1 5.62 -15.00 -8.08
N LEU A 2 6.17 -15.24 -6.87
CA LEU A 2 6.59 -16.57 -6.45
C LEU A 2 5.37 -17.48 -6.23
N GLU A 3 5.50 -18.76 -6.57
CA GLU A 3 4.54 -19.77 -6.17
C GLU A 3 4.70 -20.11 -4.67
N PRO A 4 3.68 -20.69 -3.99
CA PRO A 4 3.73 -20.97 -2.55
C PRO A 4 4.97 -21.76 -2.13
N GLU A 5 5.37 -22.78 -2.89
CA GLU A 5 6.55 -23.61 -2.59
C GLU A 5 7.86 -22.85 -2.78
N GLN A 6 7.90 -21.91 -3.73
CA GLN A 6 9.07 -21.05 -3.93
C GLN A 6 9.19 -20.04 -2.79
N LEU A 7 8.04 -19.47 -2.35
CA LEU A 7 7.97 -18.57 -1.22
C LEU A 7 8.40 -19.26 0.07
N ASP A 8 7.92 -20.50 0.31
CA ASP A 8 8.28 -21.32 1.46
C ASP A 8 9.79 -21.57 1.52
N ARG A 9 10.39 -21.99 0.39
CA ARG A 9 11.84 -22.20 0.31
C ARG A 9 12.64 -20.93 0.54
N LEU A 10 12.19 -19.80 0.00
CA LEU A 10 12.85 -18.49 0.20
C LEU A 10 12.84 -18.10 1.68
N LEU A 11 11.68 -18.15 2.32
CA LEU A 11 11.54 -17.77 3.72
C LEU A 11 12.28 -18.72 4.67
N HIS A 12 12.33 -20.02 4.32
CA HIS A 12 13.15 -20.98 5.04
C HIS A 12 14.64 -20.62 4.96
N ALA A 13 15.15 -20.33 3.75
CA ALA A 13 16.54 -19.92 3.57
C ALA A 13 16.88 -18.60 4.30
N VAL A 14 15.96 -17.65 4.34
CA VAL A 14 16.11 -16.41 5.11
C VAL A 14 16.23 -16.71 6.61
N ARG A 15 15.35 -17.54 7.15
CA ARG A 15 15.39 -17.92 8.58
C ARG A 15 16.62 -18.72 8.98
N ASP A 16 17.12 -19.55 8.08
CA ASP A 16 18.36 -20.32 8.32
C ASP A 16 19.63 -19.44 8.24
N SER A 17 19.55 -18.33 7.48
CA SER A 17 20.70 -17.45 7.25
C SER A 17 20.83 -16.32 8.26
N PHE A 18 19.78 -15.99 9.00
CA PHE A 18 19.74 -14.87 9.94
C PHE A 18 19.19 -15.30 11.30
N ASP A 19 19.71 -14.70 12.36
CA ASP A 19 19.19 -14.90 13.71
C ASP A 19 17.91 -14.06 13.92
N PHE A 20 16.79 -14.73 14.14
CA PHE A 20 15.48 -14.14 14.41
C PHE A 20 15.14 -14.04 15.90
N SER A 21 16.03 -14.42 16.82
CA SER A 21 15.75 -14.46 18.26
C SER A 21 15.35 -13.09 18.84
N HIS A 22 15.87 -11.99 18.25
CA HIS A 22 15.59 -10.63 18.66
C HIS A 22 14.81 -9.83 17.58
N ASN A 23 14.26 -10.52 16.58
CA ASN A 23 13.53 -9.87 15.51
C ASN A 23 12.21 -9.28 16.02
N GLN A 24 12.04 -7.96 15.88
CA GLN A 24 10.83 -7.25 16.30
C GLN A 24 9.78 -7.16 15.19
N GLU A 25 10.21 -7.15 13.92
CA GLU A 25 9.34 -7.06 12.76
C GLU A 25 9.86 -7.95 11.63
N PHE A 26 8.98 -8.77 11.06
CA PHE A 26 9.22 -9.45 9.81
C PHE A 26 8.13 -9.07 8.84
N THR A 27 8.43 -8.08 7.99
CA THR A 27 7.49 -7.54 7.01
C THR A 27 7.67 -8.19 5.64
N VAL A 28 6.58 -8.53 5.01
CA VAL A 28 6.54 -8.92 3.60
C VAL A 28 5.64 -7.98 2.82
N GLU A 29 6.22 -7.34 1.80
CA GLU A 29 5.48 -6.59 0.79
C GLU A 29 4.73 -7.59 -0.10
N ALA A 30 3.52 -7.99 0.32
CA ALA A 30 2.70 -8.93 -0.43
C ALA A 30 2.17 -8.30 -1.73
N GLY A 31 2.06 -6.97 -1.75
CA GLY A 31 1.93 -6.16 -2.95
C GLY A 31 0.51 -6.17 -3.51
N ARG A 32 0.38 -6.65 -4.76
CA ARG A 32 -0.91 -6.58 -5.47
C ARG A 32 -1.89 -7.64 -4.97
N PRO A 33 -3.16 -7.27 -4.71
CA PRO A 33 -4.19 -8.19 -4.24
C PRO A 33 -4.35 -9.46 -5.09
N ASP A 34 -4.27 -9.33 -6.43
CA ASP A 34 -4.39 -10.44 -7.37
C ASP A 34 -3.27 -11.49 -7.28
N SER A 35 -2.22 -11.20 -6.54
CA SER A 35 -1.09 -12.12 -6.32
C SER A 35 -1.08 -12.77 -4.94
N ILE A 36 -2.00 -12.38 -4.06
CA ILE A 36 -2.13 -12.89 -2.70
C ILE A 36 -3.16 -14.02 -2.68
N THR A 37 -2.75 -15.22 -2.27
CA THR A 37 -3.61 -16.39 -2.16
C THR A 37 -3.63 -16.94 -0.73
N PRO A 38 -4.65 -17.73 -0.35
CA PRO A 38 -4.70 -18.35 0.97
C PRO A 38 -3.44 -19.17 1.29
N GLU A 39 -2.93 -19.90 0.28
CA GLU A 39 -1.72 -20.75 0.44
C GLU A 39 -0.48 -19.89 0.72
N LYS A 40 -0.32 -18.77 0.02
CA LYS A 40 0.79 -17.82 0.26
C LYS A 40 0.68 -17.18 1.63
N LEU A 41 -0.51 -16.74 2.03
CA LEU A 41 -0.72 -16.20 3.39
C LEU A 41 -0.40 -17.23 4.47
N ALA A 42 -0.78 -18.51 4.27
CA ALA A 42 -0.44 -19.59 5.19
C ALA A 42 1.08 -19.79 5.29
N VAL A 43 1.80 -19.72 4.16
CA VAL A 43 3.28 -19.78 4.15
C VAL A 43 3.88 -18.62 4.94
N LEU A 44 3.38 -17.38 4.75
CA LEU A 44 3.88 -16.23 5.50
C LEU A 44 3.70 -16.41 7.01
N LEU A 45 2.52 -16.86 7.45
CA LEU A 45 2.24 -17.13 8.86
C LEU A 45 3.13 -18.26 9.42
N LYS A 46 3.31 -19.36 8.66
CA LYS A 46 4.20 -20.46 9.02
C LYS A 46 5.62 -19.99 9.33
N HIS A 47 6.11 -19.01 8.59
CA HIS A 47 7.45 -18.44 8.77
C HIS A 47 7.50 -17.26 9.76
N GLY A 48 6.41 -16.94 10.45
CA GLY A 48 6.37 -15.91 11.48
C GLY A 48 6.45 -14.50 10.94
N VAL A 49 5.92 -14.27 9.74
CA VAL A 49 5.74 -12.91 9.20
C VAL A 49 4.74 -12.17 10.07
N THR A 50 5.16 -11.02 10.60
CA THR A 50 4.37 -10.23 11.57
C THR A 50 3.60 -9.09 10.94
N ARG A 51 3.99 -8.65 9.74
CA ARG A 51 3.38 -7.54 9.02
C ARG A 51 3.35 -7.83 7.52
N ILE A 52 2.24 -7.49 6.88
CA ILE A 52 2.12 -7.55 5.42
C ILE A 52 1.63 -6.21 4.86
N SER A 53 1.93 -5.97 3.59
CA SER A 53 1.40 -4.83 2.85
C SER A 53 0.49 -5.32 1.74
N ILE A 54 -0.73 -4.76 1.67
CA ILE A 54 -1.71 -4.98 0.60
C ILE A 54 -1.93 -3.63 -0.08
N ASN A 55 -1.48 -3.50 -1.34
CA ASN A 55 -1.31 -2.21 -1.99
C ASN A 55 -2.36 -1.95 -3.08
N PRO A 56 -3.53 -1.36 -2.74
CA PRO A 56 -4.58 -1.07 -3.71
C PRO A 56 -4.19 0.02 -4.70
N GLN A 57 -3.38 0.98 -4.29
CA GLN A 57 -3.02 2.22 -4.97
C GLN A 57 -4.16 3.26 -4.98
N THR A 58 -5.38 2.86 -5.24
CA THR A 58 -6.64 3.60 -5.17
C THR A 58 -7.81 2.64 -4.99
N MET A 59 -8.95 3.13 -4.51
CA MET A 59 -10.21 2.37 -4.48
C MET A 59 -11.16 2.80 -5.61
N ASN A 60 -10.62 3.44 -6.65
CA ASN A 60 -11.37 3.82 -7.84
C ASN A 60 -11.06 2.87 -8.99
N GLN A 61 -12.04 2.03 -9.39
CA GLN A 61 -11.84 1.03 -10.43
C GLN A 61 -11.43 1.65 -11.78
N LYS A 62 -12.02 2.78 -12.16
CA LYS A 62 -11.68 3.47 -13.41
C LYS A 62 -10.21 3.88 -13.45
N THR A 63 -9.69 4.35 -12.31
CA THR A 63 -8.29 4.73 -12.20
C THR A 63 -7.37 3.51 -12.23
N LEU A 64 -7.73 2.40 -11.57
CA LEU A 64 -6.98 1.16 -11.65
C LEU A 64 -6.83 0.69 -13.09
N ASP A 65 -7.94 0.68 -13.84
CA ASP A 65 -7.95 0.30 -15.27
C ASP A 65 -7.07 1.25 -16.10
N LEU A 66 -7.20 2.56 -15.87
CA LEU A 66 -6.43 3.59 -16.55
C LEU A 66 -4.91 3.44 -16.35
N ILE A 67 -4.47 3.19 -15.12
CA ILE A 67 -3.05 3.03 -14.80
C ILE A 67 -2.51 1.61 -15.08
N GLY A 68 -3.36 0.75 -15.63
CA GLY A 68 -3.00 -0.62 -16.03
C GLY A 68 -2.76 -1.56 -14.86
N ARG A 69 -3.53 -1.40 -13.80
CA ARG A 69 -3.62 -2.38 -12.71
C ARG A 69 -4.66 -3.43 -13.07
N TYR A 70 -4.32 -4.70 -12.87
CA TYR A 70 -5.20 -5.82 -13.25
C TYR A 70 -6.11 -6.30 -12.13
N HIS A 71 -5.84 -5.89 -10.89
CA HIS A 71 -6.70 -6.22 -9.75
C HIS A 71 -7.92 -5.28 -9.69
N THR A 72 -9.00 -5.77 -9.11
CA THR A 72 -10.20 -4.99 -8.87
C THR A 72 -10.29 -4.49 -7.43
N VAL A 73 -11.12 -3.47 -7.21
CA VAL A 73 -11.42 -2.97 -5.86
C VAL A 73 -12.02 -4.08 -4.98
N GLU A 74 -12.85 -4.94 -5.56
CA GLU A 74 -13.44 -6.07 -4.83
C GLU A 74 -12.35 -7.07 -4.39
N GLN A 75 -11.40 -7.40 -5.26
CA GLN A 75 -10.25 -8.23 -4.89
C GLN A 75 -9.42 -7.62 -3.75
N VAL A 76 -9.29 -6.29 -3.69
CA VAL A 76 -8.64 -5.63 -2.55
C VAL A 76 -9.38 -5.96 -1.24
N LYS A 77 -10.71 -5.80 -1.24
CA LYS A 77 -11.56 -6.03 -0.07
C LYS A 77 -11.51 -7.49 0.37
N GLU A 78 -11.70 -8.40 -0.58
CA GLU A 78 -11.67 -9.85 -0.33
C GLU A 78 -10.31 -10.29 0.23
N THR A 79 -9.21 -9.84 -0.38
CA THR A 79 -7.85 -10.18 0.06
C THR A 79 -7.56 -9.63 1.45
N PHE A 80 -7.98 -8.40 1.74
CA PHE A 80 -7.82 -7.80 3.06
C PHE A 80 -8.58 -8.59 4.13
N GLN A 81 -9.85 -8.91 3.87
CA GLN A 81 -10.68 -9.70 4.78
C GLN A 81 -10.14 -11.12 4.98
N LEU A 82 -9.64 -11.75 3.91
CA LEU A 82 -8.99 -13.05 3.99
C LEU A 82 -7.75 -13.00 4.89
N ALA A 83 -6.87 -12.02 4.71
CA ALA A 83 -5.69 -11.85 5.53
C ALA A 83 -6.05 -11.67 7.02
N ARG A 84 -7.06 -10.85 7.32
CA ARG A 84 -7.58 -10.69 8.68
C ARG A 84 -8.11 -12.01 9.25
N LYS A 85 -8.94 -12.72 8.49
CA LYS A 85 -9.51 -14.02 8.90
C LYS A 85 -8.43 -15.06 9.18
N MET A 86 -7.32 -15.02 8.45
CA MET A 86 -6.18 -15.93 8.64
C MET A 86 -5.30 -15.55 9.83
N GLY A 87 -5.48 -14.36 10.43
CA GLY A 87 -4.80 -13.96 11.66
C GLY A 87 -3.75 -12.85 11.51
N PHE A 88 -3.63 -12.22 10.34
CA PHE A 88 -2.79 -11.03 10.23
C PHE A 88 -3.42 -9.86 10.97
N ASP A 89 -2.74 -9.35 11.97
CA ASP A 89 -3.17 -8.24 12.83
C ASP A 89 -2.34 -6.95 12.60
N ASN A 90 -1.42 -6.97 11.64
CA ASN A 90 -0.65 -5.81 11.19
C ASN A 90 -0.60 -5.77 9.66
N ILE A 91 -1.58 -5.06 9.09
CA ILE A 91 -1.73 -4.91 7.63
C ILE A 91 -1.58 -3.45 7.26
N ASN A 92 -0.60 -3.16 6.40
CA ASN A 92 -0.42 -1.87 5.77
C ASN A 92 -1.17 -1.80 4.44
N MET A 93 -1.66 -0.61 4.09
CA MET A 93 -2.20 -0.32 2.76
C MET A 93 -1.46 0.88 2.16
N ASP A 94 -1.03 0.75 0.89
CA ASP A 94 -0.40 1.85 0.17
C ASP A 94 -1.36 2.49 -0.83
N PHE A 95 -1.44 3.80 -0.78
CA PHE A 95 -2.21 4.64 -1.69
C PHE A 95 -1.33 5.61 -2.44
N ILE A 96 -1.77 5.97 -3.65
CA ILE A 96 -1.13 7.02 -4.44
C ILE A 96 -2.15 8.13 -4.67
N VAL A 97 -1.81 9.35 -4.29
CA VAL A 97 -2.55 10.56 -4.63
C VAL A 97 -1.91 11.27 -5.82
N GLY A 98 -2.72 11.98 -6.60
CA GLY A 98 -2.28 12.59 -7.86
C GLY A 98 -2.27 11.62 -9.03
N LEU A 99 -3.06 10.55 -8.99
CA LEU A 99 -3.25 9.67 -10.13
C LEU A 99 -4.00 10.38 -11.26
N PRO A 100 -3.72 10.08 -12.54
CA PRO A 100 -4.36 10.75 -13.66
C PRO A 100 -5.88 10.66 -13.62
N GLY A 101 -6.55 11.80 -13.67
CA GLY A 101 -8.01 11.91 -13.71
C GLY A 101 -8.71 11.72 -12.37
N GLU A 102 -7.99 11.50 -11.28
CA GLU A 102 -8.59 11.51 -9.95
C GLU A 102 -8.77 12.93 -9.42
N THR A 103 -9.96 13.17 -8.90
CA THR A 103 -10.37 14.40 -8.22
C THR A 103 -10.31 14.22 -6.70
N MET A 104 -10.48 15.31 -5.96
CA MET A 104 -10.61 15.27 -4.49
C MET A 104 -11.75 14.31 -4.04
N GLU A 105 -12.87 14.25 -4.78
CA GLU A 105 -13.99 13.37 -4.45
C GLU A 105 -13.63 11.89 -4.65
N ASP A 106 -12.84 11.56 -5.66
CA ASP A 106 -12.35 10.19 -5.88
C ASP A 106 -11.41 9.75 -4.75
N ILE A 107 -10.58 10.66 -4.27
CA ILE A 107 -9.69 10.41 -3.13
C ILE A 107 -10.49 10.29 -1.84
N ARG A 108 -11.50 11.14 -1.62
CA ARG A 108 -12.42 11.05 -0.48
C ARG A 108 -13.11 9.69 -0.46
N PHE A 109 -13.70 9.27 -1.57
CA PHE A 109 -14.31 7.96 -1.72
C PHE A 109 -13.32 6.82 -1.38
N SER A 110 -12.10 6.91 -1.89
CA SER A 110 -11.06 5.92 -1.61
C SER A 110 -10.73 5.84 -0.11
N MET A 111 -10.61 6.98 0.57
CA MET A 111 -10.35 7.02 2.01
C MET A 111 -11.53 6.47 2.84
N GLU A 112 -12.77 6.72 2.43
CA GLU A 112 -13.96 6.13 3.06
C GLU A 112 -13.99 4.60 2.95
N GLU A 113 -13.63 4.06 1.79
CA GLU A 113 -13.52 2.60 1.60
C GLU A 113 -12.41 1.98 2.44
N VAL A 114 -11.27 2.67 2.56
CA VAL A 114 -10.16 2.25 3.44
C VAL A 114 -10.58 2.26 4.91
N GLN A 115 -11.30 3.30 5.35
CA GLN A 115 -11.81 3.37 6.72
C GLN A 115 -12.71 2.17 7.07
N LYS A 116 -13.52 1.68 6.12
CA LYS A 116 -14.34 0.47 6.32
C LYS A 116 -13.49 -0.79 6.48
N LEU A 117 -12.37 -0.89 5.77
CA LEU A 117 -11.41 -2.00 5.91
C LEU A 117 -10.61 -1.92 7.21
N ASN A 118 -10.34 -0.70 7.66
CA ASN A 118 -9.70 -0.43 8.94
C ASN A 118 -8.30 -1.09 9.09
N PRO A 119 -7.33 -0.73 8.22
CA PRO A 119 -5.96 -1.24 8.29
C PRO A 119 -5.24 -0.76 9.57
N ASP A 120 -4.06 -1.31 9.85
CA ASP A 120 -3.24 -0.94 11.01
C ASP A 120 -2.26 0.18 10.71
N SER A 121 -1.90 0.29 9.44
CA SER A 121 -1.09 1.39 8.90
C SER A 121 -1.49 1.73 7.47
N LEU A 122 -1.20 2.96 7.09
CA LEU A 122 -1.54 3.52 5.79
C LEU A 122 -0.35 4.34 5.29
N THR A 123 0.05 4.12 4.04
CA THR A 123 1.07 4.95 3.40
C THR A 123 0.43 5.72 2.24
N ILE A 124 0.50 7.04 2.30
CA ILE A 124 0.06 7.94 1.23
C ILE A 124 1.28 8.36 0.43
N HIS A 125 1.33 7.90 -0.80
CA HIS A 125 2.35 8.28 -1.76
C HIS A 125 1.84 9.39 -2.67
N SER A 126 2.58 10.47 -2.79
CA SER A 126 2.37 11.45 -3.85
C SER A 126 2.98 10.94 -5.15
N LEU A 127 2.21 10.95 -6.24
CA LEU A 127 2.66 10.42 -7.53
C LEU A 127 3.98 11.06 -7.96
N ALA A 128 4.99 10.23 -8.19
CA ALA A 128 6.28 10.66 -8.75
C ALA A 128 6.43 10.12 -10.18
N ILE A 129 6.51 11.03 -11.16
CA ILE A 129 6.65 10.65 -12.57
C ILE A 129 8.13 10.43 -12.88
N LYS A 130 8.56 9.17 -12.84
CA LYS A 130 9.92 8.77 -13.21
C LYS A 130 10.08 8.66 -14.72
N ARG A 131 11.30 8.89 -15.24
CA ARG A 131 11.62 8.88 -16.68
C ARG A 131 11.18 7.60 -17.39
N ALA A 132 11.34 6.44 -16.77
CA ALA A 132 10.97 5.13 -17.30
C ALA A 132 9.55 4.68 -16.89
N ALA A 133 8.77 5.53 -16.20
CA ALA A 133 7.41 5.18 -15.82
C ALA A 133 6.50 5.13 -17.07
N ARG A 134 5.56 4.18 -17.09
CA ARG A 134 4.56 4.05 -18.17
C ARG A 134 3.84 5.37 -18.44
N LEU A 135 3.48 6.11 -17.41
CA LEU A 135 2.88 7.45 -17.50
C LEU A 135 3.72 8.44 -18.30
N ASN A 136 5.05 8.37 -18.19
CA ASN A 136 5.93 9.24 -18.96
C ASN A 136 6.16 8.73 -20.39
N ILE A 137 6.28 7.40 -20.58
CA ILE A 137 6.46 6.77 -21.89
C ILE A 137 5.19 6.95 -22.74
N MET A 138 4.02 6.85 -22.14
CA MET A 138 2.72 6.96 -22.81
C MET A 138 2.07 8.34 -22.57
N ARG A 139 2.88 9.38 -22.42
CA ARG A 139 2.45 10.74 -22.05
C ARG A 139 1.30 11.26 -22.91
N GLU A 140 1.27 10.93 -24.20
CA GLU A 140 0.19 11.33 -25.10
C GLU A 140 -1.18 10.73 -24.71
N GLN A 141 -1.21 9.53 -24.12
CA GLN A 141 -2.45 8.90 -23.66
C GLN A 141 -3.00 9.55 -22.38
N TYR A 142 -2.14 10.24 -21.62
CA TYR A 142 -2.51 10.86 -20.35
C TYR A 142 -2.55 12.40 -20.42
N LYS A 143 -2.32 12.99 -21.60
CA LYS A 143 -2.23 14.45 -21.77
C LYS A 143 -3.51 15.20 -21.42
N ASP A 144 -4.66 14.53 -21.57
CA ASP A 144 -5.98 15.12 -21.32
C ASP A 144 -6.44 14.92 -19.86
N PHE A 145 -5.66 14.21 -19.04
CA PHE A 145 -5.97 13.97 -17.64
C PHE A 145 -5.26 14.99 -16.74
N THR A 146 -6.02 15.58 -15.84
CA THR A 146 -5.47 16.40 -14.77
C THR A 146 -4.76 15.50 -13.75
N ILE A 147 -3.59 15.93 -13.30
CA ILE A 147 -2.89 15.35 -12.15
C ILE A 147 -3.04 16.35 -11.01
N GLU A 148 -3.94 16.05 -10.08
CA GLU A 148 -4.23 16.93 -8.95
C GLU A 148 -3.61 16.37 -7.68
N ASN A 149 -2.69 17.13 -7.09
CA ASN A 149 -2.17 16.86 -5.75
C ASN A 149 -1.80 18.18 -5.09
N ASN A 150 -2.36 18.44 -3.93
CA ASN A 150 -2.22 19.69 -3.20
C ASN A 150 -2.35 19.45 -1.69
N GLU A 151 -2.17 20.50 -0.92
CA GLU A 151 -2.25 20.46 0.54
C GLU A 151 -3.61 19.96 1.05
N GLN A 152 -4.72 20.36 0.42
CA GLN A 152 -6.07 19.95 0.81
C GLN A 152 -6.28 18.44 0.65
N ILE A 153 -5.70 17.81 -0.39
CA ILE A 153 -5.72 16.37 -0.58
C ILE A 153 -4.92 15.66 0.53
N MET A 154 -3.75 16.20 0.86
CA MET A 154 -2.93 15.62 1.94
C MET A 154 -3.61 15.76 3.29
N GLU A 155 -4.26 16.88 3.57
CA GLU A 155 -5.07 17.10 4.78
C GLU A 155 -6.26 16.13 4.86
N LEU A 156 -6.96 15.90 3.75
CA LEU A 156 -8.03 14.91 3.68
C LEU A 156 -7.53 13.50 4.04
N CYS A 157 -6.39 13.09 3.48
CA CYS A 157 -5.78 11.80 3.80
C CYS A 157 -5.32 11.71 5.27
N ALA A 158 -4.75 12.79 5.80
CA ALA A 158 -4.33 12.88 7.19
C ALA A 158 -5.53 12.76 8.16
N ALA A 159 -6.62 13.48 7.88
CA ALA A 159 -7.85 13.39 8.66
C ALA A 159 -8.47 11.97 8.61
N ALA A 160 -8.44 11.31 7.44
CA ALA A 160 -8.89 9.93 7.32
C ALA A 160 -8.05 8.97 8.17
N ALA A 161 -6.73 9.15 8.18
CA ALA A 161 -5.82 8.36 9.01
C ALA A 161 -6.07 8.61 10.52
N GLU A 162 -6.24 9.87 10.93
CA GLU A 162 -6.57 10.25 12.31
C GLU A 162 -7.90 9.62 12.76
N ASN A 163 -8.92 9.63 11.93
CA ASN A 163 -10.21 8.97 12.21
C ASN A 163 -10.10 7.45 12.41
N MET A 164 -9.04 6.82 11.87
CA MET A 164 -8.70 5.41 12.13
C MET A 164 -7.78 5.22 13.35
N GLY A 165 -7.49 6.28 14.11
CA GLY A 165 -6.58 6.24 15.26
C GLY A 165 -5.11 6.11 14.89
N MET A 166 -4.73 6.56 13.70
CA MET A 166 -3.35 6.55 13.24
C MET A 166 -2.69 7.91 13.41
N THR A 167 -1.39 7.91 13.64
CA THR A 167 -0.55 9.11 13.67
C THR A 167 0.55 9.00 12.60
N PRO A 168 1.02 10.12 12.04
CA PRO A 168 2.16 10.09 11.13
C PRO A 168 3.40 9.63 11.89
N TYR A 169 4.20 8.74 11.28
CA TYR A 169 5.40 8.21 11.91
C TYR A 169 6.66 8.31 11.05
N TYR A 170 6.51 8.48 9.73
CA TYR A 170 7.61 8.84 8.83
C TYR A 170 7.12 9.66 7.65
N MET A 171 8.03 10.42 7.07
CA MET A 171 7.77 11.27 5.91
C MET A 171 9.03 11.35 5.06
N TYR A 172 8.86 11.28 3.74
CA TYR A 172 9.96 11.49 2.80
C TYR A 172 9.48 12.11 1.50
N ARG A 173 10.40 12.83 0.83
CA ARG A 173 10.14 13.47 -0.45
C ARG A 173 11.00 12.87 -1.55
N GLN A 174 10.39 12.62 -2.71
CA GLN A 174 11.08 12.20 -3.93
C GLN A 174 11.19 13.37 -4.92
N LYS A 175 12.13 13.26 -5.86
CA LYS A 175 12.19 14.19 -7.01
C LYS A 175 11.01 13.96 -7.95
N ASN A 176 10.52 15.04 -8.60
CA ASN A 176 9.43 15.03 -9.58
C ASN A 176 8.11 14.48 -9.02
N ILE A 177 7.80 14.81 -7.80
CA ILE A 177 6.54 14.47 -7.13
C ILE A 177 5.45 15.48 -7.53
N ALA A 178 4.24 14.99 -7.78
CA ALA A 178 3.08 15.81 -8.09
C ALA A 178 2.76 16.79 -6.94
N GLY A 179 2.51 18.06 -7.26
CA GLY A 179 2.20 19.09 -6.27
C GLY A 179 3.35 19.45 -5.32
N ASN A 180 4.55 18.89 -5.51
CA ASN A 180 5.70 19.04 -4.60
C ASN A 180 5.41 18.61 -3.15
N MET A 181 4.49 17.65 -2.99
CA MET A 181 4.06 17.10 -1.69
C MET A 181 4.98 15.98 -1.20
N GLU A 182 4.78 15.52 0.02
CA GLU A 182 5.52 14.41 0.63
C GLU A 182 4.80 13.06 0.47
N ASN A 183 5.54 11.98 0.72
CA ASN A 183 4.98 10.69 1.04
C ASN A 183 4.92 10.56 2.57
N VAL A 184 3.80 10.15 3.11
CA VAL A 184 3.59 10.09 4.57
C VAL A 184 3.08 8.72 4.97
N GLY A 185 3.72 8.10 5.95
CA GLY A 185 3.27 6.88 6.58
C GLY A 185 2.54 7.18 7.89
N TYR A 186 1.35 6.60 8.04
CA TYR A 186 0.50 6.68 9.23
C TYR A 186 0.35 5.30 9.84
N ALA A 187 0.37 5.19 11.16
CA ALA A 187 0.17 3.92 11.84
C ALA A 187 -0.51 4.11 13.19
N ARG A 188 -1.21 3.08 13.63
CA ARG A 188 -1.64 2.95 15.02
C ARG A 188 -0.45 2.72 15.93
N THR A 189 -0.57 3.06 17.20
CA THR A 189 0.46 2.80 18.21
C THR A 189 0.89 1.34 18.20
N GLY A 190 2.20 1.09 18.06
CA GLY A 190 2.78 -0.24 17.98
C GLY A 190 2.62 -0.98 16.65
N ARG A 191 2.13 -0.29 15.58
CA ARG A 191 1.93 -0.86 14.24
C ARG A 191 2.74 -0.18 13.14
N ALA A 192 3.60 0.76 13.51
CA ALA A 192 4.52 1.41 12.59
C ALA A 192 5.51 0.39 11.99
N GLY A 193 5.82 0.54 10.71
CA GLY A 193 6.88 -0.24 10.07
C GLY A 193 8.24 0.22 10.58
N ILE A 194 8.94 -0.62 11.34
CA ILE A 194 10.22 -0.27 12.00
C ILE A 194 11.27 0.08 10.95
N TYR A 195 11.31 -0.63 9.84
CA TYR A 195 12.22 -0.35 8.72
C TYR A 195 12.16 1.11 8.22
N ASN A 196 11.00 1.75 8.30
CA ASN A 196 10.83 3.14 7.85
C ASN A 196 11.31 4.18 8.87
N ILE A 197 11.63 3.75 10.10
CA ILE A 197 12.06 4.62 11.20
C ILE A 197 13.59 4.60 11.34
N LEU A 198 14.25 3.52 10.91
CA LEU A 198 15.68 3.30 10.97
C LEU A 198 16.39 3.88 9.74
#